data_d988c0d9c733bd0ed81ebcb852940bce
#
_entry.id   d988c0d9c733bd0ed81ebcb852940bce
#
_cell.length_a   1.000
_cell.length_b   1.000
_cell.length_c   1.000
_cell.angle_alpha   90.00
_cell.angle_beta   90.00
_cell.angle_gamma   90.00
#
_symmetry.space_group_name_H-M   'P 1'
#
loop_
_entity.id
_entity.type
_entity.pdbx_description
1 polymer ?
#
loop_
_entity_poly.entity_id
_entity_poly.type
_entity_poly.pdbx_seq_one_letter_code
_entity_poly.pdbx_strand_id
1 'polypeptide(L)'
;MNTLPWLHPARVALLEAALAERILVIDGAMGTMIQRHRLEEADYRGERFADGFDRLHPGDGSSHDLKGNNDLLTLTRPDIVAGVHQAYLDAGADLVETNTFNATAVSQADYHLQHLVHELNREGARLARACCDAAEAATPGKPRFVIGVLGPTSRTASISPDVNDPGFRNTSFDGLRETYRDAIDGLIDGGADTLMVETIFDTLNAKAALYAIEEAFDARGRRLPVMISGTITDASGRTLSGQTAEAFHISVAHARPLSIGLNCALGAKDLRPHIETLATVADCLVSAHPNAGLPNAFAEYDETPEETAAMLAEFAGAGLLNLVGGCCGTTPDHIRAIADAVRDIPPRRLPAGLEAAA
;
A
#
# COMPACT_ATOMS: atom_id res chain seq x y z
N MET A 1 -9.82 -24.14 -12.38
CA MET A 1 -8.77 -23.37 -13.07
C MET A 1 -7.46 -23.70 -12.40
N ASN A 2 -6.41 -24.08 -13.16
CA ASN A 2 -5.09 -24.30 -12.57
C ASN A 2 -4.57 -22.96 -12.01
N THR A 3 -4.44 -22.87 -10.70
CA THR A 3 -3.78 -21.72 -10.08
C THR A 3 -2.28 -21.82 -10.37
N LEU A 4 -1.69 -20.74 -10.88
CA LEU A 4 -0.23 -20.67 -11.09
C LEU A 4 0.51 -20.97 -9.78
N PRO A 5 1.65 -21.67 -9.82
CA PRO A 5 2.44 -21.90 -8.62
C PRO A 5 3.03 -20.58 -8.06
N TRP A 6 3.26 -20.55 -6.76
CA TRP A 6 3.88 -19.40 -6.10
C TRP A 6 5.28 -19.12 -6.66
N LEU A 7 5.62 -17.85 -6.79
CA LEU A 7 6.98 -17.42 -7.18
C LEU A 7 7.98 -17.76 -6.08
N HIS A 8 7.61 -17.53 -4.83
CA HIS A 8 8.42 -17.77 -3.64
C HIS A 8 7.70 -18.70 -2.64
N PRO A 9 7.53 -20.01 -2.94
CA PRO A 9 6.66 -20.89 -2.15
C PRO A 9 7.07 -20.98 -0.67
N ALA A 10 8.37 -20.92 -0.35
CA ALA A 10 8.84 -20.93 1.03
C ALA A 10 8.45 -19.65 1.80
N ARG A 11 8.48 -18.48 1.14
CA ARG A 11 8.07 -17.20 1.74
C ARG A 11 6.57 -17.19 1.97
N VAL A 12 5.80 -17.67 1.01
CA VAL A 12 4.32 -17.78 1.15
C VAL A 12 3.96 -18.72 2.30
N ALA A 13 4.60 -19.87 2.42
CA ALA A 13 4.36 -20.79 3.53
C ALA A 13 4.67 -20.15 4.91
N LEU A 14 5.73 -19.34 5.02
CA LEU A 14 6.03 -18.60 6.25
C LEU A 14 4.97 -17.52 6.54
N LEU A 15 4.49 -16.81 5.50
CA LEU A 15 3.44 -15.80 5.66
C LEU A 15 2.13 -16.44 6.11
N GLU A 16 1.70 -17.52 5.47
CA GLU A 16 0.49 -18.27 5.83
C GLU A 16 0.55 -18.82 7.26
N ALA A 17 1.70 -19.39 7.66
CA ALA A 17 1.90 -19.87 9.02
C ALA A 17 1.79 -18.76 10.06
N ALA A 18 2.41 -17.60 9.80
CA ALA A 18 2.34 -16.45 10.69
C ALA A 18 0.93 -15.88 10.80
N LEU A 19 0.19 -15.78 9.67
CA LEU A 19 -1.20 -15.31 9.61
C LEU A 19 -2.19 -16.25 10.31
N ALA A 20 -1.87 -17.56 10.35
CA ALA A 20 -2.68 -18.54 11.07
C ALA A 20 -2.47 -18.46 12.60
N GLU A 21 -1.29 -18.03 13.04
CA GLU A 21 -0.90 -17.99 14.46
C GLU A 21 -1.33 -16.69 15.14
N ARG A 22 -1.17 -15.54 14.48
CA ARG A 22 -1.36 -14.22 15.08
C ARG A 22 -1.80 -13.16 14.08
N ILE A 23 -2.27 -12.03 14.60
CA ILE A 23 -2.47 -10.81 13.82
C ILE A 23 -1.10 -10.29 13.41
N LEU A 24 -0.91 -10.00 12.11
CA LEU A 24 0.33 -9.41 11.60
C LEU A 24 0.25 -7.89 11.55
N VAL A 25 1.38 -7.25 11.78
CA VAL A 25 1.49 -5.79 11.82
C VAL A 25 2.14 -5.30 10.53
N ILE A 26 1.39 -4.49 9.77
CA ILE A 26 1.88 -3.70 8.64
C ILE A 26 2.56 -2.46 9.22
N ASP A 27 3.51 -1.87 8.51
CA ASP A 27 4.17 -0.65 8.93
C ASP A 27 3.25 0.59 8.90
N GLY A 28 3.83 1.76 8.96
CA GLY A 28 3.12 3.04 9.00
C GLY A 28 3.53 3.98 7.87
N ALA A 29 3.14 5.23 8.00
CA ALA A 29 3.24 6.24 6.94
C ALA A 29 4.69 6.57 6.56
N MET A 30 5.16 6.08 5.41
CA MET A 30 6.44 6.47 4.81
C MET A 30 6.51 7.98 4.59
N GLY A 31 5.48 8.58 3.99
CA GLY A 31 5.43 10.02 3.72
C GLY A 31 5.54 10.90 4.97
N THR A 32 4.84 10.52 6.05
CA THR A 32 4.91 11.23 7.35
C THR A 32 6.35 11.21 7.91
N MET A 33 7.04 10.10 7.78
CA MET A 33 8.43 9.98 8.26
C MET A 33 9.40 10.76 7.38
N ILE A 34 9.23 10.75 6.05
CA ILE A 34 10.03 11.54 5.12
C ILE A 34 9.88 13.04 5.41
N GLN A 35 8.67 13.53 5.66
CA GLN A 35 8.43 14.95 5.96
C GLN A 35 9.21 15.46 7.17
N ARG A 36 9.53 14.61 8.15
CA ARG A 36 10.32 14.96 9.32
C ARG A 36 11.77 15.34 8.97
N HIS A 37 12.28 14.86 7.83
CA HIS A 37 13.63 15.21 7.37
C HIS A 37 13.71 16.60 6.74
N ARG A 38 12.57 17.26 6.44
CA ARG A 38 12.48 18.60 5.83
C ARG A 38 13.36 18.74 4.59
N LEU A 39 13.28 17.75 3.69
CA LEU A 39 14.11 17.68 2.51
C LEU A 39 13.82 18.84 1.56
N GLU A 40 14.87 19.32 0.89
CA GLU A 40 14.81 20.36 -0.12
C GLU A 40 15.04 19.79 -1.54
N GLU A 41 14.85 20.61 -2.56
CA GLU A 41 14.98 20.19 -3.98
C GLU A 41 16.29 19.44 -4.26
N ALA A 42 17.42 19.90 -3.67
CA ALA A 42 18.71 19.26 -3.83
C ALA A 42 18.75 17.81 -3.31
N ASP A 43 17.99 17.49 -2.26
CA ASP A 43 17.89 16.13 -1.71
C ASP A 43 17.12 15.23 -2.67
N TYR A 44 16.01 15.73 -3.24
CA TYR A 44 15.21 14.99 -4.23
C TYR A 44 15.98 14.76 -5.52
N ARG A 45 16.81 15.73 -5.97
CA ARG A 45 17.67 15.57 -7.15
C ARG A 45 18.82 14.58 -6.89
N GLY A 46 19.40 14.62 -5.70
CA GLY A 46 20.61 13.89 -5.40
C GLY A 46 21.72 14.19 -6.44
N GLU A 47 22.73 13.35 -6.53
CA GLU A 47 23.79 13.48 -7.55
C GLU A 47 23.26 13.18 -8.96
N ARG A 48 22.31 12.25 -9.08
CA ARG A 48 21.83 11.73 -10.37
C ARG A 48 21.12 12.77 -11.23
N PHE A 49 20.39 13.70 -10.62
CA PHE A 49 19.57 14.71 -11.29
C PHE A 49 20.05 16.14 -10.98
N ALA A 50 21.24 16.29 -10.39
CA ALA A 50 21.79 17.60 -9.99
C ALA A 50 21.99 18.53 -11.19
N ASP A 51 22.54 18.00 -12.29
CA ASP A 51 22.88 18.76 -13.48
C ASP A 51 22.19 18.19 -14.72
N GLY A 52 21.65 19.08 -15.54
CA GLY A 52 21.18 18.71 -16.88
C GLY A 52 19.76 18.17 -16.97
N PHE A 53 19.09 17.92 -15.84
CA PHE A 53 17.69 17.46 -15.83
C PHE A 53 16.78 18.46 -16.55
N ASP A 54 16.93 19.76 -16.27
CA ASP A 54 16.16 20.84 -16.92
C ASP A 54 16.50 21.00 -18.43
N ARG A 55 17.67 20.48 -18.87
CA ARG A 55 18.07 20.50 -20.31
C ARG A 55 17.43 19.37 -21.11
N LEU A 56 17.03 18.28 -20.45
CA LEU A 56 16.35 17.16 -21.10
C LEU A 56 14.89 17.49 -21.42
N HIS A 57 14.35 18.52 -20.78
CA HIS A 57 12.97 18.99 -20.93
C HIS A 57 12.93 20.51 -21.20
N PRO A 58 13.58 21.02 -22.27
CA PRO A 58 13.57 22.46 -22.54
C PRO A 58 12.22 22.92 -23.09
N GLY A 59 11.62 23.91 -22.45
CA GLY A 59 10.76 24.80 -23.21
C GLY A 59 9.27 24.74 -22.99
N ASP A 60 8.75 24.11 -21.94
CA ASP A 60 7.33 24.24 -21.60
C ASP A 60 7.04 25.34 -20.54
N GLY A 61 8.11 25.96 -20.00
CA GLY A 61 7.99 27.03 -18.98
C GLY A 61 7.50 26.54 -17.62
N SER A 62 7.40 25.23 -17.41
CA SER A 62 7.04 24.62 -16.12
C SER A 62 8.27 24.53 -15.20
N SER A 63 8.04 24.55 -13.90
CA SER A 63 9.05 24.19 -12.92
C SER A 63 9.33 22.68 -13.05
N HIS A 64 10.58 22.30 -13.18
CA HIS A 64 11.01 20.91 -13.18
C HIS A 64 11.50 20.49 -11.78
N ASP A 65 10.86 21.03 -10.74
CA ASP A 65 11.17 20.66 -9.36
C ASP A 65 10.79 19.21 -9.11
N LEU A 66 11.70 18.47 -8.49
CA LEU A 66 11.50 17.09 -8.07
C LEU A 66 11.04 16.98 -6.61
N LYS A 67 11.04 18.11 -5.87
CA LYS A 67 10.58 18.19 -4.49
C LYS A 67 9.12 17.75 -4.40
N GLY A 68 8.85 16.80 -3.52
CA GLY A 68 7.53 16.19 -3.34
C GLY A 68 7.40 14.81 -3.99
N ASN A 69 8.30 14.42 -4.88
CA ASN A 69 8.35 13.06 -5.42
C ASN A 69 9.05 12.11 -4.43
N ASN A 70 8.32 11.68 -3.41
CA ASN A 70 8.88 10.84 -2.35
C ASN A 70 9.37 9.47 -2.86
N ASP A 71 8.76 8.93 -3.90
CA ASP A 71 9.16 7.65 -4.51
C ASP A 71 10.58 7.74 -5.09
N LEU A 72 10.97 8.92 -5.62
CA LEU A 72 12.29 9.17 -6.17
C LEU A 72 13.42 9.05 -5.13
N LEU A 73 13.12 9.31 -3.85
CA LEU A 73 14.09 9.20 -2.75
C LEU A 73 14.64 7.77 -2.61
N THR A 74 13.94 6.77 -3.10
CA THR A 74 14.46 5.40 -3.23
C THR A 74 15.77 5.35 -4.03
N LEU A 75 15.93 6.22 -5.03
CA LEU A 75 17.12 6.31 -5.88
C LEU A 75 18.11 7.38 -5.42
N THR A 76 17.62 8.49 -4.86
CA THR A 76 18.45 9.66 -4.54
C THR A 76 18.87 9.71 -3.08
N ARG A 77 18.03 9.22 -2.18
CA ARG A 77 18.26 9.17 -0.72
C ARG A 77 17.85 7.82 -0.13
N PRO A 78 18.38 6.70 -0.64
CA PRO A 78 18.05 5.36 -0.13
C PRO A 78 18.36 5.19 1.36
N ASP A 79 19.29 5.98 1.89
CA ASP A 79 19.61 6.04 3.32
C ASP A 79 18.41 6.44 4.17
N ILE A 80 17.64 7.43 3.73
CA ILE A 80 16.44 7.90 4.44
C ILE A 80 15.33 6.84 4.36
N VAL A 81 15.05 6.33 3.17
CA VAL A 81 14.00 5.30 2.98
C VAL A 81 14.31 4.04 3.77
N ALA A 82 15.57 3.55 3.74
CA ALA A 82 16.00 2.41 4.54
C ALA A 82 15.87 2.69 6.04
N GLY A 83 16.22 3.91 6.49
CA GLY A 83 16.08 4.32 7.88
C GLY A 83 14.62 4.29 8.36
N VAL A 84 13.67 4.67 7.50
CA VAL A 84 12.23 4.59 7.81
C VAL A 84 11.78 3.13 7.90
N HIS A 85 12.14 2.28 6.93
CA HIS A 85 11.83 0.84 7.00
C HIS A 85 12.37 0.20 8.28
N GLN A 86 13.63 0.49 8.62
CA GLN A 86 14.26 -0.05 9.83
C GLN A 86 13.52 0.41 11.09
N ALA A 87 13.13 1.68 11.18
CA ALA A 87 12.40 2.21 12.33
C ALA A 87 11.05 1.51 12.54
N TYR A 88 10.32 1.18 11.48
CA TYR A 88 9.08 0.42 11.58
C TYR A 88 9.31 -1.06 11.91
N LEU A 89 10.35 -1.70 11.35
CA LEU A 89 10.73 -3.07 11.71
C LEU A 89 11.13 -3.18 13.19
N ASP A 90 11.87 -2.20 13.71
CA ASP A 90 12.25 -2.11 15.13
C ASP A 90 11.05 -1.82 16.04
N ALA A 91 10.03 -1.15 15.51
CA ALA A 91 8.75 -0.93 16.19
C ALA A 91 7.87 -2.19 16.24
N GLY A 92 8.18 -3.23 15.48
CA GLY A 92 7.48 -4.50 15.52
C GLY A 92 6.72 -4.87 14.26
N ALA A 93 6.78 -4.06 13.20
CA ALA A 93 6.16 -4.39 11.92
C ALA A 93 6.63 -5.76 11.40
N ASP A 94 5.71 -6.55 10.90
CA ASP A 94 5.94 -7.85 10.26
C ASP A 94 6.02 -7.72 8.73
N LEU A 95 5.26 -6.76 8.19
CA LEU A 95 5.24 -6.43 6.77
C LEU A 95 5.61 -4.96 6.62
N VAL A 96 6.45 -4.65 5.62
CA VAL A 96 6.78 -3.27 5.26
C VAL A 96 6.35 -2.99 3.82
N GLU A 97 5.74 -1.85 3.62
CA GLU A 97 5.31 -1.33 2.34
C GLU A 97 6.47 -0.68 1.60
N THR A 98 6.61 -0.97 0.30
CA THR A 98 7.64 -0.31 -0.52
C THR A 98 7.34 1.18 -0.68
N ASN A 99 8.38 2.02 -0.79
CA ASN A 99 8.23 3.45 -1.10
C ASN A 99 7.93 3.65 -2.59
N THR A 100 6.77 3.15 -3.05
CA THR A 100 6.38 3.11 -4.47
C THR A 100 4.92 3.51 -4.72
N PHE A 101 4.30 4.22 -3.77
CA PHE A 101 2.88 4.59 -3.81
C PHE A 101 2.48 5.34 -5.10
N ASN A 102 3.34 6.26 -5.58
CA ASN A 102 3.15 7.01 -6.81
C ASN A 102 4.13 6.59 -7.94
N ALA A 103 4.80 5.45 -7.81
CA ALA A 103 5.79 5.00 -8.79
C ALA A 103 5.12 4.34 -10.01
N THR A 104 4.15 5.02 -10.63
CA THR A 104 3.46 4.64 -11.86
C THR A 104 3.76 5.62 -12.99
N ALA A 105 3.66 5.20 -14.26
CA ALA A 105 3.98 6.06 -15.39
C ALA A 105 3.12 7.33 -15.41
N VAL A 106 1.83 7.23 -15.06
CA VAL A 106 0.92 8.39 -15.01
C VAL A 106 1.35 9.38 -13.93
N SER A 107 1.68 8.92 -12.72
CA SER A 107 2.08 9.81 -11.61
C SER A 107 3.49 10.38 -11.83
N GLN A 108 4.43 9.58 -12.32
CA GLN A 108 5.80 10.02 -12.59
C GLN A 108 5.90 10.95 -13.81
N ALA A 109 4.90 10.97 -14.69
CA ALA A 109 4.83 11.91 -15.81
C ALA A 109 4.75 13.38 -15.34
N ASP A 110 4.18 13.63 -14.15
CA ASP A 110 4.13 14.98 -13.56
C ASP A 110 5.53 15.54 -13.25
N TYR A 111 6.52 14.65 -13.15
CA TYR A 111 7.94 14.95 -12.92
C TYR A 111 8.82 14.64 -14.13
N HIS A 112 8.25 14.28 -15.28
CA HIS A 112 8.98 13.80 -16.47
C HIS A 112 9.85 12.56 -16.23
N LEU A 113 9.52 11.76 -15.22
CA LEU A 113 10.28 10.58 -14.77
C LEU A 113 9.58 9.24 -15.10
N GLN A 114 8.57 9.24 -15.96
CA GLN A 114 7.82 8.02 -16.34
C GLN A 114 8.71 6.88 -16.86
N HIS A 115 9.88 7.18 -17.39
CA HIS A 115 10.84 6.20 -17.87
C HIS A 115 11.59 5.46 -16.75
N LEU A 116 11.48 5.91 -15.51
CA LEU A 116 12.10 5.31 -14.33
C LEU A 116 11.19 4.35 -13.57
N VAL A 117 9.95 4.17 -13.99
CA VAL A 117 8.94 3.42 -13.24
C VAL A 117 9.40 2.03 -12.83
N HIS A 118 9.92 1.24 -13.79
CA HIS A 118 10.42 -0.09 -13.47
C HIS A 118 11.59 -0.04 -12.47
N GLU A 119 12.52 0.89 -12.63
CA GLU A 119 13.67 1.05 -11.73
C GLU A 119 13.25 1.46 -10.34
N LEU A 120 12.34 2.45 -10.19
CA LEU A 120 11.80 2.92 -8.91
C LEU A 120 11.18 1.77 -8.12
N ASN A 121 10.33 1.00 -8.77
CA ASN A 121 9.64 -0.13 -8.15
C ASN A 121 10.61 -1.27 -7.79
N ARG A 122 11.55 -1.60 -8.67
CA ARG A 122 12.55 -2.63 -8.41
C ARG A 122 13.45 -2.26 -7.24
N GLU A 123 14.00 -1.05 -7.23
CA GLU A 123 14.89 -0.62 -6.16
C GLU A 123 14.13 -0.40 -4.85
N GLY A 124 12.86 0.05 -4.89
CA GLY A 124 11.99 0.13 -3.73
C GLY A 124 11.79 -1.22 -3.06
N ALA A 125 11.45 -2.24 -3.84
CA ALA A 125 11.30 -3.60 -3.32
C ALA A 125 12.63 -4.20 -2.82
N ARG A 126 13.75 -3.97 -3.53
CA ARG A 126 15.09 -4.43 -3.10
C ARG A 126 15.51 -3.80 -1.77
N LEU A 127 15.27 -2.50 -1.61
CA LEU A 127 15.62 -1.78 -0.39
C LEU A 127 14.82 -2.31 0.80
N ALA A 128 13.51 -2.44 0.65
CA ALA A 128 12.63 -3.01 1.66
C ALA A 128 13.04 -4.45 2.02
N ARG A 129 13.35 -5.29 1.01
CA ARG A 129 13.83 -6.67 1.21
C ARG A 129 15.13 -6.70 2.01
N ALA A 130 16.09 -5.84 1.67
CA ALA A 130 17.36 -5.78 2.40
C ALA A 130 17.17 -5.42 3.89
N CYS A 131 16.26 -4.48 4.19
CA CYS A 131 15.90 -4.12 5.56
C CYS A 131 15.23 -5.30 6.30
N CYS A 132 14.28 -5.98 5.63
CA CYS A 132 13.63 -7.17 6.19
C CYS A 132 14.64 -8.30 6.47
N ASP A 133 15.55 -8.58 5.54
CA ASP A 133 16.58 -9.62 5.73
C ASP A 133 17.50 -9.30 6.92
N ALA A 134 17.89 -8.04 7.07
CA ALA A 134 18.67 -7.58 8.23
C ALA A 134 17.89 -7.74 9.55
N ALA A 135 16.60 -7.41 9.56
CA ALA A 135 15.75 -7.59 10.74
C ALA A 135 15.51 -9.08 11.06
N GLU A 136 15.34 -9.94 10.07
CA GLU A 136 15.24 -11.40 10.24
C GLU A 136 16.54 -11.99 10.82
N ALA A 137 17.70 -11.52 10.35
CA ALA A 137 19.01 -11.94 10.88
C ALA A 137 19.20 -11.52 12.34
N ALA A 138 18.70 -10.32 12.72
CA ALA A 138 18.77 -9.82 14.09
C ALA A 138 17.77 -10.51 15.04
N THR A 139 16.64 -10.99 14.52
CA THR A 139 15.58 -11.69 15.29
C THR A 139 15.20 -13.01 14.63
N PRO A 140 16.04 -14.05 14.73
CA PRO A 140 15.76 -15.36 14.16
C PRO A 140 14.42 -15.92 14.64
N GLY A 141 13.63 -16.46 13.70
CA GLY A 141 12.30 -17.02 14.00
C GLY A 141 11.14 -16.03 13.86
N LYS A 142 11.41 -14.75 13.60
CA LYS A 142 10.38 -13.76 13.27
C LYS A 142 10.54 -13.33 11.80
N PRO A 143 9.82 -13.95 10.85
CA PRO A 143 9.90 -13.57 9.44
C PRO A 143 9.37 -12.13 9.22
N ARG A 144 9.92 -11.45 8.22
CA ARG A 144 9.51 -10.12 7.76
C ARG A 144 9.19 -10.17 6.28
N PHE A 145 8.15 -9.47 5.85
CA PHE A 145 7.66 -9.56 4.49
C PHE A 145 7.65 -8.18 3.83
N VAL A 146 7.86 -8.17 2.52
CA VAL A 146 7.81 -6.97 1.69
C VAL A 146 6.49 -6.94 0.93
N ILE A 147 5.73 -5.87 1.12
CA ILE A 147 4.53 -5.56 0.35
C ILE A 147 4.95 -4.64 -0.79
N GLY A 148 4.84 -5.11 -2.03
CA GLY A 148 4.98 -4.28 -3.22
C GLY A 148 3.74 -3.42 -3.42
N VAL A 149 3.85 -2.11 -3.18
CA VAL A 149 2.71 -1.19 -3.15
C VAL A 149 2.41 -0.61 -4.52
N LEU A 150 1.13 -0.66 -4.88
CA LEU A 150 0.52 -0.02 -6.05
C LEU A 150 -0.57 0.94 -5.56
N GLY A 151 -0.24 2.21 -5.47
CA GLY A 151 -1.19 3.25 -5.08
C GLY A 151 -2.15 3.64 -6.21
N PRO A 152 -3.12 4.52 -5.95
CA PRO A 152 -3.99 5.07 -6.96
C PRO A 152 -3.23 6.02 -7.90
N THR A 153 -3.78 6.26 -9.08
CA THR A 153 -3.24 7.24 -10.01
C THR A 153 -3.94 8.60 -9.85
N SER A 154 -3.29 9.68 -10.32
CA SER A 154 -3.89 11.02 -10.41
C SER A 154 -5.05 11.09 -11.42
N ARG A 155 -5.31 10.02 -12.17
CA ARG A 155 -6.40 9.92 -13.15
C ARG A 155 -7.38 8.83 -12.76
N THR A 156 -8.68 9.06 -13.06
CA THR A 156 -9.74 8.11 -12.76
C THR A 156 -10.47 7.70 -14.03
N ALA A 157 -10.84 6.43 -14.13
CA ALA A 157 -11.60 5.90 -15.25
C ALA A 157 -13.12 6.00 -15.04
N SER A 158 -13.58 6.20 -13.80
CA SER A 158 -15.02 6.27 -13.48
C SER A 158 -15.57 7.68 -13.41
N ILE A 159 -14.75 8.68 -13.11
CA ILE A 159 -15.17 10.04 -12.79
C ILE A 159 -14.61 11.01 -13.85
N SER A 160 -15.44 11.94 -14.32
CA SER A 160 -14.97 13.02 -15.19
C SER A 160 -14.20 14.06 -14.36
N PRO A 161 -13.00 14.48 -14.81
CA PRO A 161 -12.32 15.63 -14.24
C PRO A 161 -12.91 16.96 -14.71
N ASP A 162 -13.79 16.96 -15.72
CA ASP A 162 -14.49 18.14 -16.21
C ASP A 162 -15.96 18.12 -15.77
N VAL A 163 -16.33 19.08 -14.94
CA VAL A 163 -17.70 19.21 -14.42
C VAL A 163 -18.73 19.57 -15.51
N ASN A 164 -18.28 20.13 -16.64
CA ASN A 164 -19.13 20.52 -17.77
C ASN A 164 -19.29 19.40 -18.80
N ASP A 165 -18.41 18.37 -18.75
CA ASP A 165 -18.52 17.18 -19.60
C ASP A 165 -18.46 15.90 -18.73
N PRO A 166 -19.59 15.45 -18.20
CA PRO A 166 -19.65 14.25 -17.35
C PRO A 166 -19.23 12.96 -18.07
N GLY A 167 -19.24 12.96 -19.40
CA GLY A 167 -18.81 11.82 -20.22
C GLY A 167 -17.30 11.75 -20.43
N PHE A 168 -16.59 12.85 -20.24
CA PHE A 168 -15.15 12.90 -20.48
C PHE A 168 -14.37 12.01 -19.49
N ARG A 169 -13.31 11.38 -19.98
CA ARG A 169 -12.31 10.65 -19.17
C ARG A 169 -10.93 11.03 -19.64
N ASN A 170 -10.01 11.31 -18.69
CA ASN A 170 -8.62 11.63 -19.01
C ASN A 170 -7.70 10.40 -19.02
N THR A 171 -8.28 9.21 -18.88
CA THR A 171 -7.59 7.93 -19.02
C THR A 171 -8.58 6.86 -19.49
N SER A 172 -8.05 5.70 -19.86
CA SER A 172 -8.83 4.51 -20.21
C SER A 172 -8.40 3.32 -19.34
N PHE A 173 -9.19 2.25 -19.35
CA PHE A 173 -8.83 0.99 -18.68
C PHE A 173 -7.47 0.48 -19.18
N ASP A 174 -7.26 0.42 -20.50
CA ASP A 174 -6.00 -0.05 -21.08
C ASP A 174 -4.82 0.85 -20.72
N GLY A 175 -5.00 2.18 -20.72
CA GLY A 175 -3.95 3.11 -20.32
C GLY A 175 -3.55 2.94 -18.84
N LEU A 176 -4.52 2.66 -17.96
CA LEU A 176 -4.22 2.34 -16.56
C LEU A 176 -3.54 0.99 -16.41
N ARG A 177 -4.02 -0.03 -17.13
CA ARG A 177 -3.42 -1.38 -17.16
C ARG A 177 -1.94 -1.30 -17.56
N GLU A 178 -1.62 -0.59 -18.63
CA GLU A 178 -0.24 -0.38 -19.08
C GLU A 178 0.61 0.36 -18.04
N THR A 179 0.04 1.40 -17.43
CA THR A 179 0.67 2.18 -16.36
C THR A 179 1.07 1.30 -15.17
N TYR A 180 0.21 0.38 -14.74
CA TYR A 180 0.49 -0.51 -13.61
C TYR A 180 1.46 -1.63 -13.99
N ARG A 181 1.48 -2.06 -15.25
CA ARG A 181 2.28 -3.22 -15.66
C ARG A 181 3.78 -3.05 -15.38
N ASP A 182 4.37 -1.92 -15.75
CA ASP A 182 5.79 -1.65 -15.51
C ASP A 182 6.14 -1.59 -14.02
N ALA A 183 5.23 -1.02 -13.22
CA ALA A 183 5.38 -0.97 -11.77
C ALA A 183 5.36 -2.38 -11.15
N ILE A 184 4.40 -3.21 -11.55
CA ILE A 184 4.25 -4.60 -11.09
C ILE A 184 5.51 -5.41 -11.45
N ASP A 185 5.98 -5.30 -12.70
CA ASP A 185 7.17 -6.01 -13.15
C ASP A 185 8.39 -5.61 -12.32
N GLY A 186 8.56 -4.32 -12.03
CA GLY A 186 9.62 -3.81 -11.14
C GLY A 186 9.53 -4.36 -9.72
N LEU A 187 8.35 -4.33 -9.08
CA LEU A 187 8.15 -4.86 -7.73
C LEU A 187 8.47 -6.35 -7.62
N ILE A 188 8.05 -7.15 -8.59
CA ILE A 188 8.34 -8.58 -8.64
C ILE A 188 9.84 -8.82 -8.82
N ASP A 189 10.48 -8.11 -9.74
CA ASP A 189 11.92 -8.23 -10.03
C ASP A 189 12.78 -7.75 -8.85
N GLY A 190 12.25 -6.85 -8.02
CA GLY A 190 12.88 -6.35 -6.80
C GLY A 190 12.73 -7.28 -5.59
N GLY A 191 11.90 -8.31 -5.66
CA GLY A 191 11.76 -9.33 -4.63
C GLY A 191 10.67 -9.03 -3.59
N ALA A 192 9.57 -8.40 -4.00
CA ALA A 192 8.37 -8.31 -3.17
C ALA A 192 7.82 -9.71 -2.82
N ASP A 193 7.36 -9.90 -1.59
CA ASP A 193 6.72 -11.14 -1.14
C ASP A 193 5.23 -11.16 -1.50
N THR A 194 4.57 -10.00 -1.49
CA THR A 194 3.17 -9.78 -1.86
C THR A 194 3.04 -8.54 -2.71
N LEU A 195 1.93 -8.39 -3.43
CA LEU A 195 1.54 -7.14 -4.07
C LEU A 195 0.30 -6.58 -3.39
N MET A 196 0.23 -5.26 -3.18
CA MET A 196 -0.96 -4.61 -2.64
C MET A 196 -1.42 -3.48 -3.54
N VAL A 197 -2.69 -3.55 -3.95
CA VAL A 197 -3.39 -2.41 -4.52
C VAL A 197 -4.10 -1.70 -3.39
N GLU A 198 -3.67 -0.48 -3.06
CA GLU A 198 -4.14 0.21 -1.87
C GLU A 198 -4.78 1.58 -2.16
N THR A 199 -5.40 2.13 -1.11
CA THR A 199 -6.05 3.46 -1.14
C THR A 199 -7.01 3.59 -2.32
N ILE A 200 -7.73 2.51 -2.60
CA ILE A 200 -8.62 2.42 -3.74
C ILE A 200 -9.86 3.27 -3.48
N PHE A 201 -10.00 4.35 -4.22
CA PHE A 201 -11.17 5.20 -4.24
C PHE A 201 -12.01 5.05 -5.52
N ASP A 202 -11.45 4.42 -6.57
CA ASP A 202 -12.11 4.09 -7.83
C ASP A 202 -11.92 2.59 -8.14
N THR A 203 -13.02 1.83 -8.11
CA THR A 203 -12.98 0.38 -8.32
C THR A 203 -12.65 -0.01 -9.75
N LEU A 204 -12.88 0.85 -10.75
CA LEU A 204 -12.49 0.57 -12.13
C LEU A 204 -10.97 0.70 -12.29
N ASN A 205 -10.34 1.69 -11.66
CA ASN A 205 -8.88 1.80 -11.58
C ASN A 205 -8.28 0.56 -10.91
N ALA A 206 -8.86 0.13 -9.78
CA ALA A 206 -8.42 -1.09 -9.10
C ALA A 206 -8.50 -2.33 -10.00
N LYS A 207 -9.57 -2.48 -10.77
CA LYS A 207 -9.71 -3.58 -11.73
C LYS A 207 -8.65 -3.55 -12.82
N ALA A 208 -8.24 -2.37 -13.28
CA ALA A 208 -7.14 -2.26 -14.25
C ALA A 208 -5.79 -2.69 -13.63
N ALA A 209 -5.52 -2.32 -12.37
CA ALA A 209 -4.34 -2.78 -11.64
C ALA A 209 -4.36 -4.29 -11.43
N LEU A 210 -5.48 -4.85 -10.97
CA LEU A 210 -5.65 -6.30 -10.75
C LEU A 210 -5.50 -7.09 -12.04
N TYR A 211 -6.03 -6.57 -13.15
CA TYR A 211 -5.87 -7.18 -14.46
C TYR A 211 -4.39 -7.19 -14.90
N ALA A 212 -3.68 -6.08 -14.71
CA ALA A 212 -2.25 -5.99 -14.99
C ALA A 212 -1.41 -6.95 -14.12
N ILE A 213 -1.82 -7.19 -12.85
CA ILE A 213 -1.19 -8.19 -11.97
C ILE A 213 -1.37 -9.60 -12.55
N GLU A 214 -2.58 -9.98 -12.96
CA GLU A 214 -2.83 -11.30 -13.57
C GLU A 214 -2.03 -11.47 -14.87
N GLU A 215 -1.97 -10.46 -15.74
CA GLU A 215 -1.13 -10.50 -16.95
C GLU A 215 0.36 -10.68 -16.63
N ALA A 216 0.85 -10.04 -15.56
CA ALA A 216 2.24 -10.19 -15.11
C ALA A 216 2.50 -11.61 -14.60
N PHE A 217 1.55 -12.20 -13.87
CA PHE A 217 1.63 -13.56 -13.37
C PHE A 217 1.58 -14.59 -14.53
N ASP A 218 0.66 -14.41 -15.46
CA ASP A 218 0.56 -15.28 -16.65
C ASP A 218 1.85 -15.26 -17.48
N ALA A 219 2.42 -14.07 -17.70
CA ALA A 219 3.67 -13.93 -18.46
C ALA A 219 4.86 -14.61 -17.76
N ARG A 220 4.86 -14.68 -16.43
CA ARG A 220 5.91 -15.33 -15.62
C ARG A 220 5.63 -16.80 -15.34
N GLY A 221 4.40 -17.27 -15.55
CA GLY A 221 3.96 -18.61 -15.14
C GLY A 221 4.02 -18.82 -13.63
N ARG A 222 4.02 -17.75 -12.83
CA ARG A 222 4.16 -17.73 -11.38
C ARG A 222 3.36 -16.56 -10.80
N ARG A 223 2.93 -16.69 -9.52
CA ARG A 223 2.15 -15.67 -8.84
C ARG A 223 2.70 -15.31 -7.47
N LEU A 224 2.30 -14.15 -6.96
CA LEU A 224 2.45 -13.74 -5.56
C LEU A 224 1.06 -13.61 -4.92
N PRO A 225 0.95 -13.67 -3.58
CA PRO A 225 -0.25 -13.26 -2.87
C PRO A 225 -0.59 -11.79 -3.20
N VAL A 226 -1.87 -11.48 -3.35
CA VAL A 226 -2.36 -10.13 -3.63
C VAL A 226 -3.18 -9.64 -2.46
N MET A 227 -2.89 -8.45 -1.98
CA MET A 227 -3.64 -7.74 -0.95
C MET A 227 -4.40 -6.58 -1.60
N ILE A 228 -5.58 -6.25 -1.09
CA ILE A 228 -6.42 -5.17 -1.61
C ILE A 228 -6.87 -4.29 -0.45
N SER A 229 -6.70 -2.96 -0.57
CA SER A 229 -7.15 -2.01 0.44
C SER A 229 -7.87 -0.82 -0.19
N GLY A 230 -9.12 -0.62 0.22
CA GLY A 230 -9.94 0.50 -0.23
C GLY A 230 -9.84 1.70 0.71
N THR A 231 -10.37 2.83 0.25
CA THR A 231 -10.51 4.02 1.09
C THR A 231 -11.93 4.56 1.04
N ILE A 232 -12.49 4.82 2.22
CA ILE A 232 -13.82 5.46 2.37
C ILE A 232 -13.56 6.96 2.44
N THR A 233 -14.08 7.69 1.46
CA THR A 233 -13.71 9.08 1.23
C THR A 233 -14.60 10.10 1.93
N ASP A 234 -15.74 9.67 2.44
CA ASP A 234 -16.70 10.59 3.07
C ASP A 234 -17.56 9.93 4.16
N ALA A 235 -18.31 10.76 4.89
CA ALA A 235 -19.21 10.34 5.93
C ALA A 235 -20.41 9.50 5.44
N SER A 236 -20.63 9.36 4.12
CA SER A 236 -21.66 8.47 3.56
C SER A 236 -21.23 6.99 3.60
N GLY A 237 -19.96 6.71 3.93
CA GLY A 237 -19.41 5.37 3.99
C GLY A 237 -19.14 4.76 2.62
N ARG A 238 -18.79 5.60 1.64
CA ARG A 238 -18.55 5.18 0.27
C ARG A 238 -17.15 5.55 -0.21
N THR A 239 -16.64 4.77 -1.18
CA THR A 239 -15.50 5.19 -1.99
C THR A 239 -15.91 6.37 -2.89
N LEU A 240 -14.94 7.08 -3.47
CA LEU A 240 -15.23 8.20 -4.36
C LEU A 240 -16.06 7.79 -5.58
N SER A 241 -15.88 6.56 -6.08
CA SER A 241 -16.70 6.01 -7.16
C SER A 241 -18.06 5.44 -6.71
N GLY A 242 -18.42 5.62 -5.43
CA GLY A 242 -19.76 5.40 -4.89
C GLY A 242 -20.03 4.04 -4.24
N GLN A 243 -19.05 3.14 -4.15
CA GLN A 243 -19.22 1.81 -3.55
C GLN A 243 -19.22 1.88 -2.03
N THR A 244 -20.17 1.17 -1.39
CA THR A 244 -20.09 0.81 0.04
C THR A 244 -18.97 -0.22 0.25
N ALA A 245 -18.57 -0.48 1.49
CA ALA A 245 -17.55 -1.49 1.80
C ALA A 245 -17.90 -2.87 1.23
N GLU A 246 -19.17 -3.29 1.30
CA GLU A 246 -19.64 -4.53 0.70
C GLU A 246 -19.57 -4.50 -0.84
N ALA A 247 -20.06 -3.42 -1.48
CA ALA A 247 -20.00 -3.27 -2.93
C ALA A 247 -18.55 -3.20 -3.45
N PHE A 248 -17.66 -2.59 -2.67
CA PHE A 248 -16.22 -2.60 -2.94
C PHE A 248 -15.67 -4.03 -2.92
N HIS A 249 -15.93 -4.80 -1.86
CA HIS A 249 -15.52 -6.20 -1.77
C HIS A 249 -16.01 -7.01 -2.98
N ILE A 250 -17.32 -6.99 -3.26
CA ILE A 250 -17.91 -7.70 -4.41
C ILE A 250 -17.23 -7.31 -5.74
N SER A 251 -16.89 -6.02 -5.90
CA SER A 251 -16.26 -5.53 -7.13
C SER A 251 -14.88 -6.12 -7.38
N VAL A 252 -14.12 -6.50 -6.35
CA VAL A 252 -12.73 -6.95 -6.44
C VAL A 252 -12.50 -8.40 -6.02
N ALA A 253 -13.50 -9.08 -5.46
CA ALA A 253 -13.42 -10.46 -4.96
C ALA A 253 -12.97 -11.47 -6.04
N HIS A 254 -13.23 -11.18 -7.33
CA HIS A 254 -12.81 -12.02 -8.45
C HIS A 254 -11.28 -12.21 -8.54
N ALA A 255 -10.50 -11.27 -7.96
CA ALA A 255 -9.04 -11.39 -7.87
C ALA A 255 -8.58 -12.42 -6.84
N ARG A 256 -9.48 -12.95 -6.00
CA ARG A 256 -9.18 -13.90 -4.91
C ARG A 256 -8.00 -13.43 -4.07
N PRO A 257 -8.12 -12.27 -3.41
CA PRO A 257 -7.02 -11.69 -2.68
C PRO A 257 -6.69 -12.50 -1.42
N LEU A 258 -5.43 -12.42 -0.97
CA LEU A 258 -5.00 -12.88 0.36
C LEU A 258 -5.75 -12.13 1.45
N SER A 259 -5.88 -10.82 1.29
CA SER A 259 -6.61 -9.96 2.22
C SER A 259 -7.35 -8.84 1.51
N ILE A 260 -8.46 -8.42 2.12
CA ILE A 260 -9.16 -7.19 1.78
C ILE A 260 -9.22 -6.29 3.02
N GLY A 261 -9.14 -4.99 2.83
CA GLY A 261 -9.17 -4.05 3.95
C GLY A 261 -9.50 -2.64 3.57
N LEU A 262 -9.30 -1.75 4.54
CA LEU A 262 -9.46 -0.31 4.37
C LEU A 262 -8.28 0.42 4.97
N ASN A 263 -7.86 1.49 4.31
CA ASN A 263 -6.82 2.38 4.79
C ASN A 263 -7.12 3.83 4.46
N CYS A 264 -6.39 4.73 5.12
CA CYS A 264 -6.38 6.15 4.85
C CYS A 264 -7.75 6.85 4.98
N ALA A 265 -7.83 8.12 4.61
CA ALA A 265 -8.96 9.05 4.65
C ALA A 265 -9.59 9.24 6.04
N LEU A 266 -9.87 8.17 6.76
CA LEU A 266 -10.52 8.16 8.08
C LEU A 266 -9.57 7.67 9.17
N GLY A 267 -9.80 8.11 10.41
CA GLY A 267 -9.22 7.50 11.61
C GLY A 267 -9.88 6.16 11.94
N ALA A 268 -9.28 5.42 12.87
CA ALA A 268 -9.76 4.10 13.26
C ALA A 268 -11.24 4.10 13.65
N LYS A 269 -11.66 5.06 14.46
CA LYS A 269 -13.04 5.20 14.95
C LYS A 269 -14.06 5.19 13.81
N ASP A 270 -13.82 5.96 12.76
CA ASP A 270 -14.76 6.11 11.65
C ASP A 270 -14.68 4.94 10.67
N LEU A 271 -13.53 4.24 10.60
CA LEU A 271 -13.38 3.02 9.79
C LEU A 271 -14.06 1.80 10.41
N ARG A 272 -14.30 1.78 11.72
CA ARG A 272 -14.80 0.60 12.43
C ARG A 272 -16.04 -0.05 11.80
N PRO A 273 -17.15 0.66 11.49
CA PRO A 273 -18.35 0.03 10.94
C PRO A 273 -18.12 -0.58 9.55
N HIS A 274 -17.17 -0.02 8.78
CA HIS A 274 -16.84 -0.50 7.46
C HIS A 274 -15.96 -1.75 7.51
N ILE A 275 -15.04 -1.82 8.47
CA ILE A 275 -14.23 -3.01 8.75
C ILE A 275 -15.13 -4.15 9.25
N GLU A 276 -16.10 -3.87 10.12
CA GLU A 276 -17.08 -4.87 10.58
C GLU A 276 -17.90 -5.42 9.42
N THR A 277 -18.32 -4.56 8.48
CA THR A 277 -18.99 -5.01 7.24
C THR A 277 -18.10 -5.94 6.44
N LEU A 278 -16.83 -5.56 6.18
CA LEU A 278 -15.88 -6.41 5.46
C LEU A 278 -15.65 -7.73 6.19
N ALA A 279 -15.45 -7.70 7.52
CA ALA A 279 -15.24 -8.90 8.30
C ALA A 279 -16.44 -9.88 8.26
N THR A 280 -17.64 -9.39 7.99
CA THR A 280 -18.85 -10.21 7.86
C THR A 280 -18.96 -10.86 6.48
N VAL A 281 -18.57 -10.15 5.40
CA VAL A 281 -18.83 -10.60 4.03
C VAL A 281 -17.59 -11.19 3.32
N ALA A 282 -16.38 -10.89 3.81
CA ALA A 282 -15.15 -11.32 3.14
C ALA A 282 -14.84 -12.80 3.39
N ASP A 283 -14.55 -13.52 2.31
CA ASP A 283 -14.07 -14.90 2.27
C ASP A 283 -12.53 -15.01 2.29
N CYS A 284 -11.85 -13.90 2.52
CA CYS A 284 -10.40 -13.79 2.69
C CYS A 284 -10.06 -13.07 4.00
N LEU A 285 -8.76 -12.87 4.27
CA LEU A 285 -8.30 -12.16 5.45
C LEU A 285 -8.73 -10.69 5.41
N VAL A 286 -8.83 -10.05 6.59
CA VAL A 286 -9.23 -8.63 6.70
C VAL A 286 -8.10 -7.81 7.32
N SER A 287 -7.82 -6.64 6.70
CA SER A 287 -6.82 -5.68 7.16
C SER A 287 -7.41 -4.31 7.46
N ALA A 288 -6.79 -3.58 8.41
CA ALA A 288 -7.07 -2.18 8.67
C ALA A 288 -5.78 -1.42 8.97
N HIS A 289 -5.54 -0.34 8.23
CA HIS A 289 -4.43 0.60 8.49
C HIS A 289 -4.92 2.05 8.36
N PRO A 290 -5.59 2.55 9.42
CA PRO A 290 -6.18 3.89 9.45
C PRO A 290 -5.12 4.99 9.56
N ASN A 291 -5.56 6.24 9.33
CA ASN A 291 -4.80 7.42 9.73
C ASN A 291 -4.75 7.56 11.26
N ALA A 292 -3.77 8.31 11.76
CA ALA A 292 -3.72 8.74 13.16
C ALA A 292 -4.75 9.85 13.41
N GLY A 293 -6.04 9.52 13.28
CA GLY A 293 -7.15 10.46 13.31
C GLY A 293 -7.39 11.17 11.96
N LEU A 294 -8.03 12.34 12.02
CA LEU A 294 -8.23 13.22 10.88
C LEU A 294 -7.21 14.36 10.92
N PRO A 295 -6.76 14.87 9.75
CA PRO A 295 -5.86 16.01 9.74
C PRO A 295 -6.53 17.25 10.34
N ASN A 296 -5.80 17.96 11.22
CA ASN A 296 -6.23 19.24 11.80
C ASN A 296 -6.11 20.39 10.76
N ALA A 297 -6.42 21.62 11.19
CA ALA A 297 -6.37 22.80 10.32
C ALA A 297 -4.96 23.13 9.76
N PHE A 298 -3.92 22.51 10.32
CA PHE A 298 -2.52 22.63 9.88
C PHE A 298 -2.05 21.42 9.08
N ALA A 299 -2.98 20.52 8.69
CA ALA A 299 -2.70 19.24 8.05
C ALA A 299 -1.81 18.28 8.88
N GLU A 300 -1.82 18.44 10.20
CA GLU A 300 -1.13 17.57 11.17
C GLU A 300 -2.14 16.56 11.74
N TYR A 301 -1.63 15.44 12.24
CA TYR A 301 -2.40 14.35 12.83
C TYR A 301 -2.16 14.33 14.34
N ASP A 302 -3.23 14.40 15.13
CA ASP A 302 -3.17 14.62 16.58
C ASP A 302 -3.49 13.37 17.42
N GLU A 303 -3.93 12.27 16.80
CA GLU A 303 -4.24 11.04 17.52
C GLU A 303 -2.95 10.39 18.04
N THR A 304 -2.94 10.06 19.31
CA THR A 304 -1.76 9.49 19.96
C THR A 304 -1.58 8.00 19.65
N PRO A 305 -0.36 7.44 19.80
CA PRO A 305 -0.11 6.00 19.66
C PRO A 305 -1.04 5.14 20.51
N GLU A 306 -1.33 5.55 21.74
CA GLU A 306 -2.17 4.83 22.68
C GLU A 306 -3.64 4.83 22.25
N GLU A 307 -4.14 5.94 21.70
CA GLU A 307 -5.51 6.06 21.21
C GLU A 307 -5.72 5.18 19.98
N THR A 308 -4.85 5.28 18.98
CA THR A 308 -4.91 4.42 17.79
C THR A 308 -4.82 2.93 18.16
N ALA A 309 -3.86 2.57 19.03
CA ALA A 309 -3.67 1.19 19.47
C ALA A 309 -4.88 0.64 20.22
N ALA A 310 -5.50 1.44 21.11
CA ALA A 310 -6.68 1.02 21.84
C ALA A 310 -7.88 0.72 20.92
N MET A 311 -8.08 1.56 19.88
CA MET A 311 -9.15 1.33 18.90
C MET A 311 -8.89 0.07 18.06
N LEU A 312 -7.66 -0.13 17.55
CA LEU A 312 -7.34 -1.32 16.77
C LEU A 312 -7.36 -2.61 17.60
N ALA A 313 -6.99 -2.53 18.89
CA ALA A 313 -7.14 -3.65 19.82
C ALA A 313 -8.62 -4.01 20.05
N GLU A 314 -9.53 -3.03 20.07
CA GLU A 314 -10.97 -3.28 20.12
C GLU A 314 -11.45 -4.03 18.87
N PHE A 315 -11.03 -3.61 17.65
CA PHE A 315 -11.35 -4.33 16.40
C PHE A 315 -10.84 -5.77 16.44
N ALA A 316 -9.60 -5.94 16.87
CA ALA A 316 -8.97 -7.25 17.01
C ALA A 316 -9.71 -8.13 18.02
N GLY A 317 -10.04 -7.58 19.20
CA GLY A 317 -10.82 -8.26 20.26
C GLY A 317 -12.25 -8.63 19.84
N ALA A 318 -12.84 -7.85 18.93
CA ALA A 318 -14.12 -8.17 18.30
C ALA A 318 -13.99 -9.25 17.20
N GLY A 319 -12.77 -9.76 16.91
CA GLY A 319 -12.52 -10.79 15.90
C GLY A 319 -12.66 -10.29 14.46
N LEU A 320 -12.33 -9.01 14.19
CA LEU A 320 -12.53 -8.39 12.88
C LEU A 320 -11.28 -8.45 11.99
N LEU A 321 -10.08 -8.65 12.57
CA LEU A 321 -8.82 -8.40 11.88
C LEU A 321 -7.88 -9.61 11.81
N ASN A 322 -7.13 -9.67 10.71
CA ASN A 322 -5.96 -10.55 10.52
C ASN A 322 -4.67 -9.75 10.36
N LEU A 323 -4.77 -8.51 9.85
CA LEU A 323 -3.64 -7.60 9.68
C LEU A 323 -4.04 -6.21 10.20
N VAL A 324 -3.08 -5.53 10.83
CA VAL A 324 -3.24 -4.16 11.33
C VAL A 324 -2.02 -3.34 10.98
N GLY A 325 -2.18 -2.04 10.84
CA GLY A 325 -1.07 -1.12 10.59
C GLY A 325 -1.52 0.31 10.74
N GLY A 326 -0.77 1.22 10.15
CA GLY A 326 -1.09 2.65 10.14
C GLY A 326 -0.92 3.27 8.77
N CYS A 327 -1.66 4.36 8.52
CA CYS A 327 -1.51 5.19 7.33
C CYS A 327 -1.11 6.62 7.76
N CYS A 328 -1.57 7.66 7.08
CA CYS A 328 -1.13 9.04 7.32
C CYS A 328 -1.10 9.43 8.80
N GLY A 329 -0.05 10.14 9.21
CA GLY A 329 0.18 10.57 10.58
C GLY A 329 0.80 9.52 11.50
N THR A 330 0.73 8.23 11.17
CA THR A 330 1.31 7.20 12.04
C THR A 330 2.85 7.20 11.98
N THR A 331 3.44 6.82 13.09
CA THR A 331 4.89 6.82 13.34
C THR A 331 5.34 5.48 13.90
N PRO A 332 6.64 5.21 14.04
CA PRO A 332 7.12 4.02 14.71
C PRO A 332 6.55 3.80 16.12
N ASP A 333 6.25 4.87 16.86
CA ASP A 333 5.62 4.75 18.17
C ASP A 333 4.19 4.24 18.08
N HIS A 334 3.42 4.67 17.07
CA HIS A 334 2.09 4.13 16.79
C HIS A 334 2.16 2.64 16.45
N ILE A 335 3.08 2.25 15.57
CA ILE A 335 3.22 0.83 15.18
C ILE A 335 3.66 -0.02 16.36
N ARG A 336 4.53 0.48 17.25
CA ARG A 336 4.91 -0.23 18.47
C ARG A 336 3.72 -0.42 19.41
N ALA A 337 2.95 0.64 19.65
CA ALA A 337 1.76 0.56 20.49
C ALA A 337 0.72 -0.41 19.93
N ILE A 338 0.48 -0.38 18.60
CA ILE A 338 -0.41 -1.31 17.91
C ILE A 338 0.11 -2.76 18.07
N ALA A 339 1.40 -3.01 17.78
CA ALA A 339 2.00 -4.34 17.87
C ALA A 339 1.89 -4.92 19.28
N ASP A 340 2.11 -4.10 20.31
CA ASP A 340 1.99 -4.50 21.70
C ASP A 340 0.53 -4.80 22.07
N ALA A 341 -0.42 -3.98 21.59
CA ALA A 341 -1.83 -4.12 21.92
C ALA A 341 -2.52 -5.33 21.29
N VAL A 342 -2.07 -5.78 20.10
CA VAL A 342 -2.68 -6.94 19.41
C VAL A 342 -1.94 -8.25 19.62
N ARG A 343 -0.80 -8.26 20.32
CA ARG A 343 0.14 -9.39 20.43
C ARG A 343 -0.54 -10.71 20.84
N ASP A 344 -1.42 -10.64 21.84
CA ASP A 344 -2.05 -11.81 22.45
C ASP A 344 -3.50 -12.01 21.98
N ILE A 345 -3.92 -11.27 20.97
CA ILE A 345 -5.28 -11.38 20.42
C ILE A 345 -5.26 -12.32 19.21
N PRO A 346 -6.14 -13.35 19.21
CA PRO A 346 -6.18 -14.28 18.08
C PRO A 346 -6.66 -13.59 16.79
N PRO A 347 -6.18 -14.00 15.62
CA PRO A 347 -6.65 -13.45 14.35
C PRO A 347 -8.12 -13.82 14.08
N ARG A 348 -8.76 -13.01 13.25
CA ARG A 348 -10.13 -13.27 12.74
C ARG A 348 -10.18 -14.66 12.09
N ARG A 349 -11.21 -15.41 12.40
CA ARG A 349 -11.52 -16.69 11.73
C ARG A 349 -12.33 -16.42 10.47
N LEU A 350 -12.01 -17.14 9.39
CA LEU A 350 -12.85 -17.12 8.20
C LEU A 350 -14.26 -17.61 8.51
N PRO A 351 -15.30 -17.06 7.87
CA PRO A 351 -16.68 -17.54 8.04
C PRO A 351 -16.78 -19.04 7.76
N ALA A 352 -17.48 -19.77 8.61
CA ALA A 352 -17.66 -21.21 8.47
C ALA A 352 -18.31 -21.57 7.12
N GLY A 353 -17.70 -22.45 6.37
CA GLY A 353 -18.13 -22.89 5.01
C GLY A 353 -17.29 -22.32 3.87
N LEU A 354 -16.38 -21.35 4.14
CA LEU A 354 -15.43 -20.79 3.16
C LEU A 354 -14.04 -21.39 3.30
N GLU A 355 -13.75 -22.12 4.39
CA GLU A 355 -12.45 -22.78 4.66
C GLU A 355 -12.07 -23.86 3.62
N ALA A 356 -12.98 -24.25 2.72
CA ALA A 356 -12.78 -25.32 1.76
C ALA A 356 -12.39 -24.86 0.34
N ALA A 357 -12.24 -23.54 0.11
CA ALA A 357 -11.98 -22.96 -1.22
C ALA A 357 -10.57 -22.34 -1.34
N ALA A 358 -9.74 -22.41 -0.31
CA ALA A 358 -8.37 -21.87 -0.28
C ALA A 358 -7.33 -22.86 -0.84
#